data_21bf213b666a1297261d59b701dc476f
#
_entry.id   21bf213b666a1297261d59b701dc476f
#
_cell.length_a   1.000
_cell.length_b   1.000
_cell.length_c   1.000
_cell.angle_alpha   90.00
_cell.angle_beta   90.00
_cell.angle_gamma   90.00
#
_symmetry.space_group_name_H-M   'P 1'
#
loop_
_entity.id
_entity.type
_entity.pdbx_description
1 polymer ?
#
loop_
_entity_poly.entity_id
_entity_poly.type
_entity_poly.pdbx_seq_one_letter_code
_entity_poly.pdbx_strand_id
1 'polypeptide(L)'
;MPTHALRCGFAGRTTCFTLKFYKMTHPAKVDVAVLMLFFNRPDSLQKVFNEVKKARPARLFLYQDGPRNENDMEGIMACRHIVEEIDWVCDVHQLYQNRNYGCDPSGFMSQKWAFSLADKCIVLEDDVVPSQSFFTFCKELLDRYEHDERITMIAGFNTDEQTPGVPYDYFFTSVFSIWGWASWRRVVDKWDEHYTFLDHPFAVQQLTDIVKQRRYRADFLQMCRDHKANGKPYFESIFWSTMLLGSGLAVMPTQNLINNIGATDDSTHYSAFRTMPKRLRRLFTMQRFELSFPLRHPKYVIEYLPYKAHFYRAFAWGHPLIKVGRSIEELLLNLRYGNFRQIRKSLNRRICKWLGLHRHV
;
A
#
# COMPACT_ATOMS: atom_id res chain seq x y z
N MET A 1 8.83 -17.24 -37.74
CA MET A 1 10.03 -16.57 -37.17
C MET A 1 10.07 -16.88 -35.68
N PRO A 2 11.21 -17.24 -35.10
CA PRO A 2 11.23 -17.97 -33.85
C PRO A 2 11.04 -17.06 -32.63
N THR A 3 10.21 -17.53 -31.70
CA THR A 3 9.97 -16.98 -30.37
C THR A 3 11.17 -17.26 -29.47
N HIS A 4 11.90 -16.25 -29.03
CA HIS A 4 12.92 -16.38 -28.00
C HIS A 4 12.24 -16.42 -26.62
N ALA A 5 12.22 -17.59 -26.00
CA ALA A 5 11.83 -17.76 -24.61
C ALA A 5 13.06 -17.53 -23.70
N LEU A 6 13.05 -16.48 -22.91
CA LEU A 6 14.01 -16.27 -21.82
C LEU A 6 13.55 -17.09 -20.59
N ARG A 7 14.35 -18.10 -20.21
CA ARG A 7 14.14 -18.88 -19.00
C ARG A 7 14.82 -18.19 -17.82
N CYS A 8 14.01 -17.66 -16.90
CA CYS A 8 14.47 -17.31 -15.56
C CYS A 8 14.04 -18.42 -14.60
N GLY A 9 15.01 -19.16 -14.05
CA GLY A 9 14.76 -20.27 -13.16
C GLY A 9 14.59 -19.80 -11.71
N PHE A 10 13.35 -19.72 -11.26
CA PHE A 10 13.00 -19.91 -9.86
C PHE A 10 12.43 -21.33 -9.73
N ALA A 11 12.84 -22.05 -8.67
CA ALA A 11 12.57 -23.46 -8.52
C ALA A 11 11.09 -23.82 -8.74
N GLY A 12 10.83 -24.50 -9.86
CA GLY A 12 9.70 -25.37 -10.04
C GLY A 12 8.38 -24.81 -10.54
N ARG A 13 8.32 -23.94 -11.57
CA ARG A 13 7.20 -23.87 -12.54
C ARG A 13 7.48 -22.84 -13.63
N THR A 14 7.35 -23.26 -14.87
CA THR A 14 7.48 -22.43 -16.08
C THR A 14 6.29 -21.47 -16.15
N THR A 15 6.48 -20.21 -15.82
CA THR A 15 5.50 -19.15 -16.12
C THR A 15 5.63 -18.81 -17.61
N CYS A 16 4.59 -19.10 -18.37
CA CYS A 16 4.52 -18.74 -19.79
C CYS A 16 4.23 -17.23 -19.90
N PHE A 17 5.21 -16.44 -20.31
CA PHE A 17 5.00 -15.02 -20.64
C PHE A 17 4.33 -14.95 -22.03
N THR A 18 3.05 -14.61 -22.06
CA THR A 18 2.34 -14.37 -23.32
C THR A 18 2.52 -12.89 -23.68
N LEU A 19 3.34 -12.58 -24.68
CA LEU A 19 3.37 -11.25 -25.30
C LEU A 19 2.05 -11.04 -26.05
N LYS A 20 1.12 -10.28 -25.45
CA LYS A 20 -0.07 -9.80 -26.16
C LYS A 20 0.30 -8.54 -26.95
N PHE A 21 0.00 -8.54 -28.25
CA PHE A 21 0.12 -7.34 -29.09
C PHE A 21 -1.08 -6.43 -28.81
N TYR A 22 -0.87 -5.33 -28.13
CA TYR A 22 -1.85 -4.27 -27.94
C TYR A 22 -1.87 -3.35 -29.16
N LYS A 23 -3.04 -2.84 -29.55
CA LYS A 23 -3.15 -1.82 -30.60
C LYS A 23 -2.71 -0.47 -30.04
N MET A 24 -1.41 -0.23 -30.02
CA MET A 24 -0.78 0.97 -29.45
C MET A 24 -0.95 2.14 -30.43
N THR A 25 -1.86 3.06 -30.13
CA THR A 25 -2.18 4.23 -30.97
C THR A 25 -1.60 5.53 -30.42
N HIS A 26 -1.21 5.56 -29.15
CA HIS A 26 -0.72 6.75 -28.48
C HIS A 26 0.70 6.54 -27.91
N PRO A 27 1.56 7.57 -27.86
CA PRO A 27 2.85 7.47 -27.18
C PRO A 27 2.69 7.39 -25.68
N ALA A 28 3.67 6.81 -24.99
CA ALA A 28 3.83 6.94 -23.54
C ALA A 28 3.99 8.41 -23.16
N LYS A 29 3.46 8.81 -21.99
CA LYS A 29 3.60 10.18 -21.48
C LYS A 29 4.56 10.27 -20.30
N VAL A 30 4.56 9.26 -19.44
CA VAL A 30 5.38 9.25 -18.24
C VAL A 30 6.33 8.06 -18.30
N ASP A 31 7.62 8.36 -18.30
CA ASP A 31 8.68 7.33 -18.29
C ASP A 31 8.88 6.78 -16.87
N VAL A 32 7.94 5.95 -16.46
CA VAL A 32 7.95 5.26 -15.16
C VAL A 32 7.22 3.92 -15.29
N ALA A 33 7.62 2.95 -14.49
CA ALA A 33 6.88 1.70 -14.34
C ALA A 33 5.73 1.87 -13.33
N VAL A 34 4.59 1.26 -13.61
CA VAL A 34 3.44 1.18 -12.71
C VAL A 34 3.07 -0.28 -12.49
N LEU A 35 2.98 -0.71 -11.25
CA LEU A 35 2.41 -1.99 -10.83
C LEU A 35 0.96 -1.77 -10.42
N MET A 36 0.05 -2.51 -11.05
CA MET A 36 -1.35 -2.62 -10.64
C MET A 36 -1.61 -3.98 -10.01
N LEU A 37 -2.07 -3.97 -8.75
CA LEU A 37 -2.52 -5.16 -8.02
C LEU A 37 -4.04 -5.19 -8.04
N PHE A 38 -4.63 -6.29 -8.47
CA PHE A 38 -6.09 -6.42 -8.50
C PHE A 38 -6.52 -7.87 -8.29
N PHE A 39 -7.81 -8.06 -8.03
CA PHE A 39 -8.38 -9.38 -7.85
C PHE A 39 -9.65 -9.55 -8.70
N ASN A 40 -10.84 -9.28 -8.15
CA ASN A 40 -12.14 -9.54 -8.78
C ASN A 40 -13.14 -8.39 -8.60
N ARG A 41 -12.66 -7.13 -8.53
CA ARG A 41 -13.49 -5.92 -8.34
C ARG A 41 -13.45 -5.02 -9.59
N PRO A 42 -14.17 -5.35 -10.68
CA PRO A 42 -14.05 -4.64 -11.95
C PRO A 42 -14.43 -3.16 -11.85
N ASP A 43 -15.49 -2.80 -11.09
CA ASP A 43 -15.94 -1.40 -10.96
C ASP A 43 -14.91 -0.48 -10.31
N SER A 44 -14.18 -0.98 -9.34
CA SER A 44 -13.10 -0.24 -8.69
C SER A 44 -11.87 -0.17 -9.58
N LEU A 45 -11.46 -1.30 -10.15
CA LEU A 45 -10.33 -1.40 -11.07
C LEU A 45 -10.51 -0.45 -12.27
N GLN A 46 -11.71 -0.37 -12.86
CA GLN A 46 -11.99 0.51 -13.98
C GLN A 46 -11.64 1.98 -13.66
N LYS A 47 -11.98 2.44 -12.45
CA LYS A 47 -11.68 3.82 -12.02
C LYS A 47 -10.17 4.06 -11.90
N VAL A 48 -9.44 3.12 -11.34
CA VAL A 48 -7.97 3.20 -11.21
C VAL A 48 -7.32 3.12 -12.60
N PHE A 49 -7.74 2.14 -13.42
CA PHE A 49 -7.20 1.93 -14.76
C PHE A 49 -7.43 3.14 -15.67
N ASN A 50 -8.58 3.81 -15.56
CA ASN A 50 -8.85 5.04 -16.31
C ASN A 50 -7.82 6.14 -16.01
N GLU A 51 -7.35 6.28 -14.77
CA GLU A 51 -6.30 7.26 -14.44
C GLU A 51 -4.93 6.80 -14.95
N VAL A 52 -4.62 5.51 -14.90
CA VAL A 52 -3.39 4.93 -15.50
C VAL A 52 -3.39 5.11 -17.01
N LYS A 53 -4.52 4.88 -17.69
CA LYS A 53 -4.70 5.08 -19.14
C LYS A 53 -4.49 6.53 -19.55
N LYS A 54 -4.94 7.50 -18.76
CA LYS A 54 -4.66 8.94 -19.01
C LYS A 54 -3.18 9.29 -18.82
N ALA A 55 -2.53 8.70 -17.82
CA ALA A 55 -1.12 8.90 -17.51
C ALA A 55 -0.19 8.25 -18.54
N ARG A 56 -0.60 7.15 -19.16
CA ARG A 56 0.17 6.40 -20.17
C ARG A 56 1.61 6.12 -19.75
N PRO A 57 1.83 5.31 -18.69
CA PRO A 57 3.18 4.95 -18.24
C PRO A 57 3.93 4.15 -19.32
N ALA A 58 5.26 4.29 -19.39
CA ALA A 58 6.08 3.57 -20.36
C ALA A 58 6.13 2.05 -20.11
N ARG A 59 5.91 1.62 -18.84
CA ARG A 59 5.89 0.21 -18.43
C ARG A 59 4.77 -0.07 -17.48
N LEU A 60 4.10 -1.21 -17.64
CA LEU A 60 2.97 -1.63 -16.82
C LEU A 60 3.13 -3.09 -16.38
N PHE A 61 3.09 -3.29 -15.06
CA PHE A 61 3.03 -4.60 -14.42
C PHE A 61 1.60 -4.87 -13.97
N LEU A 62 1.01 -5.95 -14.41
CA LEU A 62 -0.35 -6.38 -14.09
C LEU A 62 -0.28 -7.65 -13.25
N TYR A 63 -0.51 -7.53 -11.95
CA TYR A 63 -0.58 -8.68 -11.05
C TYR A 63 -2.03 -8.92 -10.63
N GLN A 64 -2.51 -10.15 -10.85
CA GLN A 64 -3.84 -10.57 -10.40
C GLN A 64 -3.74 -11.81 -9.53
N ASP A 65 -4.33 -11.77 -8.32
CA ASP A 65 -4.48 -12.94 -7.49
C ASP A 65 -5.48 -13.95 -8.11
N GLY A 66 -5.31 -15.22 -7.85
CA GLY A 66 -6.14 -16.28 -8.42
C GLY A 66 -7.48 -16.46 -7.69
N PRO A 67 -8.39 -17.29 -8.24
CA PRO A 67 -9.70 -17.51 -7.68
C PRO A 67 -9.63 -18.28 -6.34
N ARG A 68 -10.51 -17.92 -5.40
CA ARG A 68 -10.80 -18.71 -4.18
C ARG A 68 -11.71 -19.90 -4.50
N ASN A 69 -12.62 -19.69 -5.45
CA ASN A 69 -13.57 -20.67 -5.97
C ASN A 69 -14.12 -20.18 -7.33
N GLU A 70 -15.00 -20.94 -7.94
CA GLU A 70 -15.57 -20.64 -9.25
C GLU A 70 -16.36 -19.33 -9.31
N ASN A 71 -16.95 -18.87 -8.20
CA ASN A 71 -17.73 -17.63 -8.16
C ASN A 71 -16.86 -16.38 -8.38
N ASP A 72 -15.55 -16.47 -8.17
CA ASP A 72 -14.63 -15.36 -8.42
C ASP A 72 -14.31 -15.16 -9.90
N MET A 73 -14.55 -16.18 -10.74
CA MET A 73 -14.08 -16.22 -12.13
C MET A 73 -14.70 -15.12 -13.00
N GLU A 74 -15.97 -14.80 -12.81
CA GLU A 74 -16.64 -13.72 -13.55
C GLU A 74 -15.94 -12.38 -13.30
N GLY A 75 -15.74 -12.02 -12.04
CA GLY A 75 -15.04 -10.78 -11.66
C GLY A 75 -13.56 -10.77 -12.11
N ILE A 76 -12.87 -11.91 -12.00
CA ILE A 76 -11.49 -12.08 -12.47
C ILE A 76 -11.38 -11.81 -13.98
N MET A 77 -12.27 -12.41 -14.78
CA MET A 77 -12.27 -12.22 -16.23
C MET A 77 -12.67 -10.79 -16.64
N ALA A 78 -13.65 -10.20 -15.94
CA ALA A 78 -14.02 -8.80 -16.16
C ALA A 78 -12.84 -7.86 -15.88
N CYS A 79 -12.08 -8.07 -14.80
CA CYS A 79 -10.88 -7.31 -14.50
C CYS A 79 -9.81 -7.45 -15.59
N ARG A 80 -9.58 -8.65 -16.12
CA ARG A 80 -8.65 -8.89 -17.23
C ARG A 80 -9.07 -8.13 -18.49
N HIS A 81 -10.36 -8.11 -18.78
CA HIS A 81 -10.90 -7.40 -19.95
C HIS A 81 -10.65 -5.88 -19.85
N ILE A 82 -10.81 -5.28 -18.66
CA ILE A 82 -10.52 -3.87 -18.43
C ILE A 82 -9.06 -3.53 -18.74
N VAL A 83 -8.11 -4.32 -18.24
CA VAL A 83 -6.69 -4.03 -18.45
C VAL A 83 -6.18 -4.43 -19.85
N GLU A 84 -6.99 -5.08 -20.67
CA GLU A 84 -6.74 -5.29 -22.09
C GLU A 84 -7.00 -4.04 -22.95
N GLU A 85 -7.64 -3.00 -22.43
CA GLU A 85 -7.89 -1.73 -23.12
C GLU A 85 -6.65 -0.82 -23.22
N ILE A 86 -5.43 -1.35 -23.08
CA ILE A 86 -4.19 -0.61 -23.26
C ILE A 86 -4.07 -0.19 -24.73
N ASP A 87 -4.08 1.12 -25.00
CA ASP A 87 -4.04 1.72 -26.34
C ASP A 87 -2.83 2.64 -26.56
N TRP A 88 -1.85 2.63 -25.68
CA TRP A 88 -0.62 3.42 -25.78
C TRP A 88 0.63 2.53 -25.83
N VAL A 89 1.75 3.08 -26.31
CA VAL A 89 3.05 2.39 -26.33
C VAL A 89 3.49 2.10 -24.90
N CYS A 90 3.50 0.83 -24.53
CA CYS A 90 3.75 0.37 -23.16
C CYS A 90 4.41 -1.01 -23.18
N ASP A 91 5.45 -1.19 -22.37
CA ASP A 91 6.04 -2.50 -22.08
C ASP A 91 5.18 -3.17 -20.98
N VAL A 92 4.38 -4.16 -21.36
CA VAL A 92 3.37 -4.78 -20.48
C VAL A 92 3.83 -6.14 -20.00
N HIS A 93 3.91 -6.30 -18.69
CA HIS A 93 4.21 -7.56 -18.01
C HIS A 93 2.97 -8.03 -17.24
N GLN A 94 2.63 -9.32 -17.36
CA GLN A 94 1.46 -9.91 -16.69
C GLN A 94 1.89 -11.07 -15.81
N LEU A 95 1.39 -11.11 -14.57
CA LEU A 95 1.52 -12.23 -13.66
C LEU A 95 0.16 -12.53 -13.01
N TYR A 96 -0.57 -13.47 -13.61
CA TYR A 96 -1.89 -13.90 -13.14
C TYR A 96 -1.74 -15.23 -12.40
N GLN A 97 -2.20 -15.27 -11.16
CA GLN A 97 -2.10 -16.45 -10.31
C GLN A 97 -3.21 -17.45 -10.62
N ASN A 98 -2.88 -18.74 -10.49
CA ASN A 98 -3.84 -19.83 -10.72
C ASN A 98 -4.66 -20.18 -9.46
N ARG A 99 -4.22 -19.72 -8.29
CA ARG A 99 -4.90 -19.91 -7.00
C ARG A 99 -4.84 -18.64 -6.18
N ASN A 100 -5.76 -18.51 -5.24
CA ASN A 100 -5.77 -17.38 -4.32
C ASN A 100 -4.67 -17.53 -3.24
N TYR A 101 -3.85 -16.51 -3.11
CA TYR A 101 -2.83 -16.39 -2.07
C TYR A 101 -3.30 -15.47 -0.93
N GLY A 102 -4.32 -14.65 -1.18
CA GLY A 102 -4.81 -13.62 -0.27
C GLY A 102 -4.07 -12.30 -0.40
N CYS A 103 -4.63 -11.27 0.21
CA CYS A 103 -4.19 -9.89 0.07
C CYS A 103 -2.70 -9.71 0.43
N ASP A 104 -2.29 -10.13 1.65
CA ASP A 104 -0.95 -9.87 2.15
C ASP A 104 0.15 -10.60 1.36
N PRO A 105 0.08 -11.93 1.10
CA PRO A 105 1.07 -12.59 0.26
C PRO A 105 1.09 -12.07 -1.19
N SER A 106 -0.08 -11.75 -1.77
CA SER A 106 -0.15 -11.17 -3.12
C SER A 106 0.51 -9.82 -3.20
N GLY A 107 0.30 -8.95 -2.18
CA GLY A 107 0.99 -7.68 -2.06
C GLY A 107 2.51 -7.85 -2.06
N PHE A 108 3.04 -8.74 -1.22
CA PHE A 108 4.48 -8.99 -1.17
C PHE A 108 5.03 -9.56 -2.48
N MET A 109 4.40 -10.62 -3.02
CA MET A 109 4.89 -11.31 -4.22
C MET A 109 4.87 -10.41 -5.46
N SER A 110 3.80 -9.63 -5.64
CA SER A 110 3.67 -8.73 -6.79
C SER A 110 4.73 -7.65 -6.80
N GLN A 111 5.03 -7.09 -5.63
CA GLN A 111 6.03 -6.04 -5.48
C GLN A 111 7.44 -6.61 -5.68
N LYS A 112 7.79 -7.75 -5.04
CA LYS A 112 9.07 -8.43 -5.31
C LYS A 112 9.26 -8.76 -6.79
N TRP A 113 8.20 -9.21 -7.47
CA TRP A 113 8.23 -9.49 -8.91
C TRP A 113 8.44 -8.22 -9.75
N ALA A 114 7.66 -7.18 -9.55
CA ALA A 114 7.78 -5.95 -10.34
C ALA A 114 9.16 -5.28 -10.15
N PHE A 115 9.63 -5.19 -8.90
CA PHE A 115 10.94 -4.60 -8.60
C PHE A 115 12.13 -5.50 -9.01
N SER A 116 11.92 -6.80 -9.27
CA SER A 116 12.96 -7.63 -9.89
C SER A 116 13.19 -7.30 -11.37
N LEU A 117 12.21 -6.65 -12.02
CA LEU A 117 12.23 -6.30 -13.45
C LEU A 117 12.37 -4.79 -13.72
N ALA A 118 12.11 -3.95 -12.70
CA ALA A 118 12.21 -2.49 -12.81
C ALA A 118 12.97 -1.91 -11.61
N ASP A 119 13.83 -0.92 -11.85
CA ASP A 119 14.59 -0.26 -10.77
C ASP A 119 13.75 0.72 -9.97
N LYS A 120 12.69 1.26 -10.58
CA LYS A 120 11.74 2.23 -10.02
C LYS A 120 10.34 1.84 -10.42
N CYS A 121 9.39 1.87 -9.48
CA CYS A 121 8.01 1.51 -9.77
C CYS A 121 7.02 2.26 -8.87
N ILE A 122 5.90 2.68 -9.45
CA ILE A 122 4.70 3.13 -8.74
C ILE A 122 3.85 1.90 -8.44
N VAL A 123 3.25 1.83 -7.25
CA VAL A 123 2.39 0.72 -6.81
C VAL A 123 0.99 1.24 -6.55
N LEU A 124 0.01 0.66 -7.23
CA LEU A 124 -1.43 0.96 -7.12
C LEU A 124 -2.23 -0.33 -6.92
N GLU A 125 -3.18 -0.29 -5.99
CA GLU A 125 -4.17 -1.34 -5.81
C GLU A 125 -5.46 -1.01 -6.59
N ASP A 126 -6.35 -1.97 -6.80
CA ASP A 126 -7.56 -1.83 -7.62
C ASP A 126 -8.63 -0.87 -7.03
N ASP A 127 -8.40 -0.32 -5.84
CA ASP A 127 -9.26 0.66 -5.18
C ASP A 127 -8.53 1.98 -4.84
N VAL A 128 -7.31 2.15 -5.29
CA VAL A 128 -6.45 3.31 -5.03
C VAL A 128 -6.40 4.21 -6.25
N VAL A 129 -7.23 5.25 -6.29
CA VAL A 129 -7.40 6.15 -7.45
C VAL A 129 -6.46 7.36 -7.34
N PRO A 130 -5.42 7.46 -8.20
CA PRO A 130 -4.46 8.56 -8.17
C PRO A 130 -4.95 9.81 -8.91
N SER A 131 -4.44 10.99 -8.55
CA SER A 131 -4.51 12.19 -9.38
C SER A 131 -3.54 12.08 -10.57
N GLN A 132 -3.72 12.90 -11.61
CA GLN A 132 -2.81 12.85 -12.76
C GLN A 132 -1.42 13.36 -12.41
N SER A 133 -1.33 14.37 -11.56
CA SER A 133 -0.06 14.89 -11.05
C SER A 133 0.71 13.91 -10.19
N PHE A 134 0.06 12.88 -9.60
CA PHE A 134 0.73 11.83 -8.83
C PHE A 134 1.80 11.10 -9.64
N PHE A 135 1.53 10.79 -10.91
CA PHE A 135 2.49 10.09 -11.76
C PHE A 135 3.73 10.94 -12.05
N THR A 136 3.54 12.22 -12.37
CA THR A 136 4.66 13.16 -12.59
C THR A 136 5.43 13.43 -11.30
N PHE A 137 4.72 13.57 -10.17
CA PHE A 137 5.31 13.71 -8.84
C PHE A 137 6.20 12.51 -8.48
N CYS A 138 5.69 11.30 -8.68
CA CYS A 138 6.48 10.09 -8.44
C CYS A 138 7.70 10.01 -9.35
N LYS A 139 7.54 10.26 -10.65
CA LYS A 139 8.65 10.22 -11.62
C LYS A 139 9.76 11.19 -11.24
N GLU A 140 9.41 12.46 -11.00
CA GLU A 140 10.40 13.51 -10.67
C GLU A 140 11.15 13.17 -9.37
N LEU A 141 10.44 12.68 -8.34
CA LEU A 141 11.06 12.38 -7.06
C LEU A 141 11.78 11.02 -7.02
N LEU A 142 11.35 10.04 -7.81
CA LEU A 142 12.10 8.81 -8.03
C LEU A 142 13.46 9.08 -8.68
N ASP A 143 13.52 10.02 -9.62
CA ASP A 143 14.78 10.43 -10.24
C ASP A 143 15.63 11.26 -9.29
N ARG A 144 15.02 12.23 -8.59
CA ARG A 144 15.72 13.11 -7.68
C ARG A 144 16.40 12.39 -6.52
N TYR A 145 15.75 11.37 -5.97
CA TYR A 145 16.22 10.63 -4.78
C TYR A 145 16.72 9.22 -5.10
N GLU A 146 17.05 8.94 -6.35
CA GLU A 146 17.51 7.62 -6.79
C GLU A 146 18.67 7.08 -5.96
N HIS A 147 19.63 7.94 -5.64
CA HIS A 147 20.86 7.61 -4.92
C HIS A 147 20.86 8.06 -3.45
N ASP A 148 19.74 8.59 -2.95
CA ASP A 148 19.63 8.99 -1.53
C ASP A 148 19.07 7.85 -0.70
N GLU A 149 19.97 7.12 -0.02
CA GLU A 149 19.61 5.96 0.82
C GLU A 149 18.70 6.30 2.01
N ARG A 150 18.58 7.58 2.37
CA ARG A 150 17.64 8.04 3.41
C ARG A 150 16.19 7.97 2.95
N ILE A 151 15.95 8.02 1.64
CA ILE A 151 14.60 8.02 1.08
C ILE A 151 14.24 6.62 0.62
N THR A 152 13.15 6.09 1.18
CA THR A 152 12.69 4.72 0.94
C THR A 152 11.36 4.67 0.18
N MET A 153 10.57 5.74 0.22
CA MET A 153 9.24 5.78 -0.37
C MET A 153 8.89 7.19 -0.86
N ILE A 154 8.16 7.25 -1.96
CA ILE A 154 7.38 8.41 -2.39
C ILE A 154 5.91 8.06 -2.15
N ALA A 155 5.27 8.67 -1.15
CA ALA A 155 3.88 8.43 -0.81
C ALA A 155 2.94 9.35 -1.60
N GLY A 156 1.74 8.88 -1.92
CA GLY A 156 0.69 9.69 -2.56
C GLY A 156 -0.41 10.11 -1.59
N PHE A 157 -0.66 9.30 -0.55
CA PHE A 157 -1.77 9.52 0.37
C PHE A 157 -1.34 10.28 1.61
N ASN A 158 -1.82 11.53 1.75
CA ASN A 158 -1.60 12.38 2.92
C ASN A 158 -2.79 12.29 3.87
N THR A 159 -2.58 11.78 5.10
CA THR A 159 -3.63 11.58 6.11
C THR A 159 -4.21 12.87 6.70
N ASP A 160 -3.55 14.00 6.53
CA ASP A 160 -4.08 15.32 6.89
C ASP A 160 -4.97 15.92 5.80
N GLU A 161 -4.99 15.29 4.59
CA GLU A 161 -5.61 15.79 3.36
C GLU A 161 -4.84 17.01 2.78
N GLN A 162 -4.57 17.99 3.60
CA GLN A 162 -3.64 19.11 3.34
C GLN A 162 -2.83 19.36 4.60
N THR A 163 -1.52 19.54 4.43
CA THR A 163 -0.60 19.86 5.54
C THR A 163 -0.19 21.31 5.44
N PRO A 164 -0.84 22.23 6.20
CA PRO A 164 -0.53 23.65 6.15
C PRO A 164 0.83 23.97 6.80
N GLY A 165 1.39 25.11 6.44
CA GLY A 165 2.62 25.63 7.06
C GLY A 165 3.93 25.07 6.50
N VAL A 166 3.86 24.15 5.53
CA VAL A 166 5.03 23.68 4.77
C VAL A 166 5.18 24.54 3.52
N PRO A 167 6.30 25.28 3.32
CA PRO A 167 6.48 26.17 2.18
C PRO A 167 6.86 25.46 0.87
N TYR A 168 6.90 24.13 0.89
CA TYR A 168 7.27 23.25 -0.21
C TYR A 168 6.07 22.39 -0.64
N ASP A 169 6.19 21.67 -1.77
CA ASP A 169 5.10 20.84 -2.25
C ASP A 169 5.11 19.44 -1.61
N TYR A 170 6.16 19.12 -0.86
CA TYR A 170 6.29 17.89 -0.07
C TYR A 170 7.24 18.10 1.13
N PHE A 171 7.25 17.11 2.02
CA PHE A 171 8.13 17.02 3.20
C PHE A 171 8.53 15.57 3.46
N PHE A 172 9.39 15.35 4.47
CA PHE A 172 9.89 14.02 4.81
C PHE A 172 9.30 13.57 6.14
N THR A 173 9.02 12.26 6.26
CA THR A 173 8.42 11.68 7.46
C THR A 173 8.76 10.19 7.59
N SER A 174 8.82 9.68 8.82
CA SER A 174 9.00 8.25 9.10
C SER A 174 7.68 7.49 9.27
N VAL A 175 6.55 8.12 8.95
CA VAL A 175 5.23 7.50 8.92
C VAL A 175 4.61 7.65 7.55
N PHE A 176 3.87 6.63 7.08
CA PHE A 176 3.32 6.61 5.74
C PHE A 176 2.03 5.79 5.67
N SER A 177 1.35 5.88 4.54
CA SER A 177 0.29 5.00 4.11
C SER A 177 0.74 4.26 2.85
N ILE A 178 0.26 3.04 2.68
CA ILE A 178 0.52 2.20 1.51
C ILE A 178 -0.44 2.47 0.34
N TRP A 179 -1.36 3.40 0.49
CA TRP A 179 -2.32 3.75 -0.56
C TRP A 179 -1.67 4.65 -1.61
N GLY A 180 -1.25 4.04 -2.73
CA GLY A 180 -0.58 4.73 -3.81
C GLY A 180 0.80 5.28 -3.41
N TRP A 181 1.83 4.59 -3.83
CA TRP A 181 3.21 4.92 -3.48
C TRP A 181 4.17 4.51 -4.60
N ALA A 182 5.41 4.96 -4.50
CA ALA A 182 6.48 4.54 -5.38
C ALA A 182 7.78 4.32 -4.60
N SER A 183 8.66 3.47 -5.14
CA SER A 183 9.96 3.16 -4.53
C SER A 183 10.94 2.63 -5.56
N TRP A 184 12.06 2.11 -5.07
CA TRP A 184 13.17 1.58 -5.83
C TRP A 184 13.46 0.13 -5.49
N ARG A 185 14.02 -0.62 -6.46
CA ARG A 185 14.52 -1.99 -6.24
C ARG A 185 15.46 -2.06 -5.03
N ARG A 186 16.40 -1.09 -4.89
CA ARG A 186 17.35 -1.02 -3.76
C ARG A 186 16.69 -1.04 -2.38
N VAL A 187 15.43 -0.61 -2.28
CA VAL A 187 14.65 -0.63 -1.04
C VAL A 187 13.97 -1.98 -0.86
N VAL A 188 13.31 -2.49 -1.92
CA VAL A 188 12.57 -3.76 -1.89
C VAL A 188 13.50 -4.96 -1.74
N ASP A 189 14.73 -4.88 -2.23
CA ASP A 189 15.76 -5.92 -2.05
C ASP A 189 16.19 -6.08 -0.58
N LYS A 190 16.02 -5.03 0.24
CA LYS A 190 16.30 -5.07 1.69
C LYS A 190 15.15 -5.64 2.52
N TRP A 191 14.03 -6.00 1.90
CA TRP A 191 12.89 -6.55 2.61
C TRP A 191 13.18 -7.93 3.20
N ASP A 192 12.89 -8.08 4.49
CA ASP A 192 13.12 -9.30 5.26
C ASP A 192 11.76 -9.88 5.70
N GLU A 193 11.26 -10.84 4.93
CA GLU A 193 10.01 -11.56 5.22
C GLU A 193 10.09 -12.48 6.45
N HIS A 194 11.31 -12.75 6.90
CA HIS A 194 11.54 -13.60 8.07
C HIS A 194 11.69 -12.81 9.37
N TYR A 195 11.67 -11.47 9.29
CA TYR A 195 11.81 -10.59 10.47
C TYR A 195 13.04 -10.97 11.32
N THR A 196 14.19 -11.20 10.69
CA THR A 196 15.43 -11.66 11.36
C THR A 196 15.93 -10.67 12.41
N PHE A 197 15.61 -9.38 12.28
CA PHE A 197 15.95 -8.36 13.27
C PHE A 197 15.37 -8.66 14.67
N LEU A 198 14.29 -9.42 14.77
CA LEU A 198 13.68 -9.83 16.05
C LEU A 198 14.57 -10.79 16.85
N ASP A 199 15.52 -11.46 16.19
CA ASP A 199 16.49 -12.36 16.79
C ASP A 199 17.73 -11.62 17.32
N HIS A 200 17.79 -10.29 17.11
CA HIS A 200 18.89 -9.42 17.56
C HIS A 200 18.40 -8.46 18.66
N PRO A 201 18.59 -8.78 19.96
CA PRO A 201 18.06 -7.98 21.07
C PRO A 201 18.47 -6.51 21.02
N PHE A 202 19.69 -6.21 20.62
CA PHE A 202 20.17 -4.83 20.50
C PHE A 202 19.46 -4.06 19.37
N ALA A 203 19.23 -4.68 18.21
CA ALA A 203 18.45 -4.05 17.14
C ALA A 203 17.00 -3.78 17.57
N VAL A 204 16.37 -4.72 18.28
CA VAL A 204 15.04 -4.54 18.88
C VAL A 204 15.03 -3.39 19.87
N GLN A 205 16.08 -3.27 20.71
CA GLN A 205 16.20 -2.16 21.66
C GLN A 205 16.33 -0.81 20.93
N GLN A 206 17.22 -0.72 19.93
CA GLN A 206 17.41 0.50 19.14
C GLN A 206 16.11 0.90 18.42
N LEU A 207 15.41 -0.06 17.78
CA LEU A 207 14.13 0.18 17.14
C LEU A 207 13.08 0.68 18.15
N THR A 208 13.08 0.10 19.36
CA THR A 208 12.23 0.52 20.47
C THR A 208 12.49 1.97 20.87
N ASP A 209 13.72 2.43 20.82
CA ASP A 209 14.11 3.80 21.19
C ASP A 209 13.77 4.82 20.09
N ILE A 210 13.82 4.43 18.81
CA ILE A 210 13.43 5.28 17.69
C ILE A 210 11.94 5.61 17.74
N VAL A 211 11.08 4.65 18.05
CA VAL A 211 9.63 4.85 18.14
C VAL A 211 9.27 5.40 19.51
N LYS A 212 9.14 6.73 19.66
CA LYS A 212 8.91 7.43 20.92
C LYS A 212 7.56 7.11 21.59
N GLN A 213 6.55 6.69 20.83
CA GLN A 213 5.23 6.35 21.38
C GLN A 213 5.25 4.94 21.98
N ARG A 214 5.41 4.82 23.30
CA ARG A 214 5.60 3.56 24.02
C ARG A 214 4.58 2.47 23.65
N ARG A 215 3.29 2.83 23.55
CA ARG A 215 2.23 1.88 23.22
C ARG A 215 2.30 1.41 21.77
N TYR A 216 2.65 2.30 20.86
CA TYR A 216 2.84 1.97 19.46
C TYR A 216 4.04 1.02 19.27
N ARG A 217 5.14 1.25 19.98
CA ARG A 217 6.30 0.35 19.95
C ARG A 217 5.93 -1.09 20.28
N ALA A 218 5.18 -1.25 21.37
CA ALA A 218 4.73 -2.57 21.81
C ALA A 218 3.80 -3.22 20.78
N ASP A 219 2.84 -2.47 20.24
CA ASP A 219 1.89 -2.95 19.23
C ASP A 219 2.62 -3.31 17.92
N PHE A 220 3.60 -2.51 17.46
CA PHE A 220 4.38 -2.76 16.24
C PHE A 220 5.28 -4.01 16.37
N LEU A 221 6.07 -4.09 17.42
CA LEU A 221 6.95 -5.24 17.64
C LEU A 221 6.14 -6.54 17.86
N GLN A 222 5.00 -6.45 18.53
CA GLN A 222 4.11 -7.60 18.69
C GLN A 222 3.53 -8.03 17.33
N MET A 223 3.11 -7.09 16.50
CA MET A 223 2.64 -7.36 15.14
C MET A 223 3.73 -8.08 14.32
N CYS A 224 4.97 -7.60 14.35
CA CYS A 224 6.07 -8.27 13.64
C CYS A 224 6.32 -9.71 14.16
N ARG A 225 6.22 -9.93 15.49
CA ARG A 225 6.32 -11.28 16.07
C ARG A 225 5.17 -12.19 15.63
N ASP A 226 3.95 -11.67 15.62
CA ASP A 226 2.76 -12.40 15.19
C ASP A 226 2.86 -12.76 13.70
N HIS A 227 3.36 -11.84 12.86
CA HIS A 227 3.60 -12.07 11.44
C HIS A 227 4.71 -13.12 11.21
N LYS A 228 5.83 -13.02 11.94
CA LYS A 228 6.90 -14.03 11.91
C LYS A 228 6.36 -15.42 12.30
N ALA A 229 5.57 -15.52 13.36
CA ALA A 229 4.98 -16.77 13.82
C ALA A 229 3.94 -17.35 12.83
N ASN A 230 3.23 -16.49 12.10
CA ASN A 230 2.25 -16.90 11.09
C ASN A 230 2.95 -17.46 9.82
N GLY A 231 4.18 -17.02 9.53
CA GLY A 231 4.95 -17.45 8.36
C GLY A 231 4.44 -16.90 7.01
N LYS A 232 3.49 -15.93 7.04
CA LYS A 232 3.01 -15.24 5.83
C LYS A 232 3.75 -13.90 5.69
N PRO A 233 4.16 -13.51 4.47
CA PRO A 233 4.75 -12.20 4.25
C PRO A 233 3.67 -11.11 4.27
N TYR A 234 3.79 -10.17 5.18
CA TYR A 234 2.95 -8.96 5.30
C TYR A 234 3.79 -7.76 4.89
N PHE A 235 3.64 -7.33 3.64
CA PHE A 235 4.57 -6.34 3.06
C PHE A 235 4.57 -5.00 3.82
N GLU A 236 3.46 -4.59 4.42
CA GLU A 236 3.37 -3.33 5.16
C GLU A 236 4.30 -3.31 6.36
N SER A 237 4.30 -4.37 7.17
CA SER A 237 5.17 -4.46 8.33
C SER A 237 6.63 -4.75 7.97
N ILE A 238 6.86 -5.51 6.88
CA ILE A 238 8.18 -5.76 6.31
C ILE A 238 8.77 -4.43 5.81
N PHE A 239 8.02 -3.66 5.04
CA PHE A 239 8.47 -2.37 4.54
C PHE A 239 8.74 -1.40 5.69
N TRP A 240 7.83 -1.33 6.67
CA TRP A 240 8.00 -0.40 7.80
C TRP A 240 9.19 -0.76 8.66
N SER A 241 9.41 -2.05 8.97
CA SER A 241 10.61 -2.48 9.68
C SER A 241 11.88 -2.15 8.89
N THR A 242 11.91 -2.42 7.59
CA THR A 242 13.05 -2.08 6.71
C THR A 242 13.34 -0.57 6.74
N MET A 243 12.31 0.27 6.64
CA MET A 243 12.47 1.72 6.71
C MET A 243 13.03 2.17 8.06
N LEU A 244 12.49 1.67 9.18
CA LEU A 244 12.92 2.06 10.52
C LEU A 244 14.34 1.57 10.83
N LEU A 245 14.67 0.34 10.46
CA LEU A 245 16.02 -0.25 10.65
C LEU A 245 17.08 0.47 9.81
N GLY A 246 16.71 0.98 8.64
CA GLY A 246 17.56 1.79 7.78
C GLY A 246 17.56 3.28 8.11
N SER A 247 16.88 3.74 9.17
CA SER A 247 16.67 5.16 9.46
C SER A 247 16.09 5.95 8.28
N GLY A 248 15.27 5.28 7.46
CA GLY A 248 14.71 5.81 6.23
C GLY A 248 13.53 6.74 6.45
N LEU A 249 13.24 7.56 5.44
CA LEU A 249 12.11 8.49 5.39
C LEU A 249 11.28 8.27 4.13
N ALA A 250 10.00 8.56 4.22
CA ALA A 250 9.11 8.72 3.08
C ALA A 250 9.03 10.20 2.69
N VAL A 251 8.93 10.46 1.39
CA VAL A 251 8.45 11.75 0.87
C VAL A 251 6.93 11.75 0.93
N MET A 252 6.35 12.81 1.51
CA MET A 252 4.91 12.99 1.66
C MET A 252 4.49 14.29 0.97
N PRO A 253 3.54 14.27 0.01
CA PRO A 253 3.04 15.49 -0.60
C PRO A 253 2.27 16.33 0.42
N THR A 254 2.31 17.66 0.32
CA THR A 254 1.56 18.55 1.21
C THR A 254 0.06 18.53 0.95
N GLN A 255 -0.35 18.05 -0.23
CA GLN A 255 -1.74 17.84 -0.62
C GLN A 255 -1.97 16.38 -0.98
N ASN A 256 -3.08 15.81 -0.56
CA ASN A 256 -3.42 14.43 -0.85
C ASN A 256 -3.61 14.19 -2.36
N LEU A 257 -2.94 13.18 -2.91
CA LEU A 257 -2.96 12.85 -4.35
C LEU A 257 -3.75 11.56 -4.64
N ILE A 258 -4.29 10.90 -3.62
CA ILE A 258 -4.89 9.57 -3.71
C ILE A 258 -6.27 9.55 -3.06
N ASN A 259 -7.24 8.90 -3.71
CA ASN A 259 -8.47 8.44 -3.06
C ASN A 259 -8.45 6.92 -2.93
N ASN A 260 -8.77 6.41 -1.75
CA ASN A 260 -9.08 4.99 -1.57
C ASN A 260 -10.60 4.81 -1.59
N ILE A 261 -11.10 4.04 -2.55
CA ILE A 261 -12.53 3.76 -2.76
C ILE A 261 -12.93 2.36 -2.29
N GLY A 262 -12.04 1.65 -1.60
CA GLY A 262 -12.20 0.26 -1.16
C GLY A 262 -13.06 0.05 0.08
N ALA A 263 -13.56 1.12 0.73
CA ALA A 263 -14.45 1.01 1.89
C ALA A 263 -15.89 0.66 1.47
N THR A 264 -16.06 -0.54 0.91
CA THR A 264 -17.35 -1.12 0.56
C THR A 264 -17.75 -2.19 1.57
N ASP A 265 -19.01 -2.65 1.53
CA ASP A 265 -19.51 -3.71 2.41
C ASP A 265 -18.76 -5.06 2.19
N ASP A 266 -18.15 -5.25 1.02
CA ASP A 266 -17.38 -6.43 0.61
C ASP A 266 -15.87 -6.32 0.87
N SER A 267 -15.41 -5.23 1.50
CA SER A 267 -13.98 -5.01 1.73
C SER A 267 -13.39 -5.97 2.78
N THR A 268 -12.19 -6.49 2.50
CA THR A 268 -11.51 -7.51 3.32
C THR A 268 -11.16 -7.01 4.73
N HIS A 269 -10.89 -5.71 4.89
CA HIS A 269 -10.34 -5.13 6.12
C HIS A 269 -11.31 -4.27 6.93
N TYR A 270 -12.49 -3.89 6.38
CA TYR A 270 -13.41 -2.98 7.06
C TYR A 270 -14.82 -3.55 7.13
N SER A 271 -15.39 -3.52 8.33
CA SER A 271 -16.83 -3.61 8.52
C SER A 271 -17.52 -2.50 7.72
N ALA A 272 -18.79 -2.69 7.37
CA ALA A 272 -19.57 -1.76 6.58
C ALA A 272 -19.20 -0.29 6.86
N PHE A 273 -18.96 0.49 5.82
CA PHE A 273 -18.56 1.92 5.89
C PHE A 273 -19.42 2.73 6.90
N ARG A 274 -20.71 2.38 7.04
CA ARG A 274 -21.66 3.02 7.96
C ARG A 274 -21.32 2.82 9.44
N THR A 275 -20.67 1.71 9.80
CA THR A 275 -20.28 1.39 11.20
C THR A 275 -18.85 1.80 11.52
N MET A 276 -18.13 2.36 10.56
CA MET A 276 -16.76 2.86 10.73
C MET A 276 -16.77 4.18 11.52
N PRO A 277 -15.90 4.34 12.55
CA PRO A 277 -15.73 5.59 13.28
C PRO A 277 -15.39 6.77 12.36
N LYS A 278 -15.95 7.95 12.63
CA LYS A 278 -15.87 9.16 11.77
C LYS A 278 -14.43 9.48 11.32
N ARG A 279 -13.45 9.38 12.21
CA ARG A 279 -12.04 9.66 11.86
C ARG A 279 -11.47 8.70 10.83
N LEU A 280 -11.77 7.41 10.94
CA LEU A 280 -11.32 6.42 9.96
C LEU A 280 -12.09 6.57 8.64
N ARG A 281 -13.41 6.79 8.72
CA ARG A 281 -14.25 7.03 7.55
C ARG A 281 -13.78 8.25 6.74
N ARG A 282 -13.28 9.31 7.42
CA ARG A 282 -12.71 10.47 6.74
C ARG A 282 -11.58 10.11 5.77
N LEU A 283 -10.73 9.13 6.09
CA LEU A 283 -9.62 8.72 5.22
C LEU A 283 -10.09 8.25 3.82
N PHE A 284 -11.31 7.71 3.74
CA PHE A 284 -11.92 7.25 2.48
C PHE A 284 -12.76 8.33 1.76
N THR A 285 -12.91 9.51 2.38
CA THR A 285 -13.71 10.62 1.84
C THR A 285 -12.90 11.89 1.65
N MET A 286 -11.57 11.81 1.76
CA MET A 286 -10.66 12.94 1.55
C MET A 286 -10.68 13.38 0.09
N GLN A 287 -10.49 14.68 -0.11
CA GLN A 287 -10.30 15.25 -1.43
C GLN A 287 -8.94 14.86 -2.01
N ARG A 288 -8.91 14.62 -3.30
CA ARG A 288 -7.71 14.42 -4.11
C ARG A 288 -7.40 15.71 -4.86
N PHE A 289 -6.13 16.12 -4.83
CA PHE A 289 -5.67 17.37 -5.44
C PHE A 289 -4.75 17.10 -6.63
N GLU A 290 -4.56 18.13 -7.46
CA GLU A 290 -3.52 18.17 -8.50
C GLU A 290 -2.43 19.13 -8.07
N LEU A 291 -1.17 18.71 -8.22
CA LEU A 291 -0.01 19.57 -7.99
C LEU A 291 0.35 20.36 -9.25
N SER A 292 0.92 21.54 -9.05
CA SER A 292 1.52 22.33 -10.12
C SER A 292 3.01 22.04 -10.24
N PHE A 293 3.56 22.11 -11.44
CA PHE A 293 4.96 21.89 -11.73
C PHE A 293 5.61 23.16 -12.31
N PRO A 294 6.92 23.41 -12.07
CA PRO A 294 7.86 22.55 -11.35
C PRO A 294 7.60 22.52 -9.84
N LEU A 295 8.02 21.41 -9.18
CA LEU A 295 7.86 21.26 -7.73
C LEU A 295 8.81 22.20 -6.97
N ARG A 296 8.33 22.71 -5.82
CA ARG A 296 9.16 23.42 -4.84
C ARG A 296 9.76 22.42 -3.87
N HIS A 297 11.06 22.17 -3.97
CA HIS A 297 11.76 21.15 -3.20
C HIS A 297 12.27 21.67 -1.86
N PRO A 298 12.16 20.87 -0.76
CA PRO A 298 12.89 21.15 0.47
C PRO A 298 14.41 21.15 0.22
N LYS A 299 15.11 22.13 0.82
CA LYS A 299 16.57 22.20 0.72
C LYS A 299 17.29 21.08 1.47
N TYR A 300 16.69 20.62 2.57
CA TYR A 300 17.26 19.62 3.48
C TYR A 300 16.33 18.45 3.68
N VAL A 301 16.88 17.24 3.79
CA VAL A 301 16.15 16.02 4.14
C VAL A 301 16.09 15.92 5.67
N ILE A 302 15.03 16.47 6.25
CA ILE A 302 14.79 16.48 7.70
C ILE A 302 13.34 16.09 7.94
N GLU A 303 13.10 15.19 8.91
CA GLU A 303 11.74 14.74 9.24
C GLU A 303 10.86 15.88 9.75
N TYR A 304 9.66 16.03 9.20
CA TYR A 304 8.64 16.98 9.64
C TYR A 304 7.80 16.38 10.77
N LEU A 305 8.25 16.59 12.01
CA LEU A 305 7.65 15.98 13.21
C LEU A 305 6.18 16.35 13.47
N PRO A 306 5.66 17.55 13.11
CA PRO A 306 4.24 17.86 13.30
C PRO A 306 3.32 16.87 12.59
N TYR A 307 3.63 16.49 11.34
CA TYR A 307 2.85 15.49 10.61
C TYR A 307 2.86 14.11 11.28
N LYS A 308 4.03 13.66 11.75
CA LYS A 308 4.16 12.41 12.50
C LYS A 308 3.28 12.40 13.77
N ALA A 309 3.23 13.52 14.49
CA ALA A 309 2.37 13.67 15.67
C ALA A 309 0.87 13.61 15.30
N HIS A 310 0.46 14.26 14.20
CA HIS A 310 -0.90 14.19 13.67
C HIS A 310 -1.27 12.78 13.24
N PHE A 311 -0.38 12.09 12.54
CA PHE A 311 -0.57 10.71 12.10
C PHE A 311 -0.81 9.78 13.28
N TYR A 312 0.03 9.84 14.33
CA TYR A 312 -0.15 9.03 15.54
C TYR A 312 -1.49 9.34 16.24
N ARG A 313 -1.90 10.59 16.26
CA ARG A 313 -3.19 10.99 16.81
C ARG A 313 -4.37 10.49 15.97
N ALA A 314 -4.26 10.53 14.64
CA ALA A 314 -5.30 10.04 13.73
C ALA A 314 -5.55 8.53 13.89
N PHE A 315 -4.49 7.75 14.05
CA PHE A 315 -4.56 6.30 14.29
C PHE A 315 -4.67 5.92 15.78
N ALA A 316 -4.75 6.92 16.68
CA ALA A 316 -4.81 6.73 18.13
C ALA A 316 -3.58 6.01 18.72
N TRP A 317 -2.43 6.06 18.04
CA TRP A 317 -1.19 5.49 18.54
C TRP A 317 -0.60 6.35 19.65
N GLY A 318 -0.39 5.75 20.84
CA GLY A 318 0.01 6.49 22.03
C GLY A 318 -1.07 7.39 22.63
N HIS A 319 -2.32 7.38 22.13
CA HIS A 319 -3.44 8.18 22.59
C HIS A 319 -4.59 7.31 23.15
N PRO A 320 -4.50 6.81 24.39
CA PRO A 320 -5.46 5.86 24.94
C PRO A 320 -6.90 6.40 25.02
N LEU A 321 -7.06 7.68 25.37
CA LEU A 321 -8.40 8.30 25.44
C LEU A 321 -9.07 8.37 24.06
N ILE A 322 -8.31 8.67 22.99
CA ILE A 322 -8.82 8.67 21.62
C ILE A 322 -9.22 7.23 21.22
N LYS A 323 -8.42 6.23 21.62
CA LYS A 323 -8.72 4.82 21.35
C LYS A 323 -10.00 4.36 22.05
N VAL A 324 -10.23 4.79 23.32
CA VAL A 324 -11.46 4.53 24.07
C VAL A 324 -12.64 5.21 23.40
N GLY A 325 -12.56 6.52 23.11
CA GLY A 325 -13.63 7.27 22.43
C GLY A 325 -14.03 6.63 21.10
N ARG A 326 -13.04 6.22 20.28
CA ARG A 326 -13.28 5.50 19.03
C ARG A 326 -13.98 4.15 19.24
N SER A 327 -13.60 3.42 20.29
CA SER A 327 -14.24 2.14 20.62
C SER A 327 -15.70 2.30 21.06
N ILE A 328 -16.01 3.39 21.77
CA ILE A 328 -17.38 3.73 22.16
C ILE A 328 -18.19 4.13 20.93
N GLU A 329 -17.62 5.00 20.06
CA GLU A 329 -18.27 5.39 18.80
C GLU A 329 -18.59 4.17 17.92
N GLU A 330 -17.64 3.25 17.74
CA GLU A 330 -17.84 2.00 17.00
C GLU A 330 -18.96 1.14 17.61
N LEU A 331 -19.00 1.03 18.94
CA LEU A 331 -20.07 0.29 19.64
C LEU A 331 -21.44 0.94 19.38
N LEU A 332 -21.55 2.26 19.53
CA LEU A 332 -22.81 2.99 19.30
C LEU A 332 -23.28 2.87 17.86
N LEU A 333 -22.35 2.98 16.87
CA LEU A 333 -22.67 2.78 15.47
C LEU A 333 -23.18 1.37 15.19
N ASN A 334 -22.50 0.34 15.71
CA ASN A 334 -22.91 -1.06 15.54
C ASN A 334 -24.28 -1.33 16.19
N LEU A 335 -24.57 -0.74 17.36
CA LEU A 335 -25.91 -0.81 17.99
C LEU A 335 -26.97 -0.13 17.12
N ARG A 336 -26.69 1.09 16.64
CA ARG A 336 -27.62 1.87 15.79
C ARG A 336 -28.00 1.13 14.50
N TYR A 337 -27.05 0.41 13.90
CA TYR A 337 -27.27 -0.32 12.65
C TYR A 337 -27.56 -1.82 12.85
N GLY A 338 -27.84 -2.26 14.10
CA GLY A 338 -28.23 -3.65 14.40
C GLY A 338 -27.14 -4.69 14.14
N ASN A 339 -25.87 -4.30 14.12
CA ASN A 339 -24.75 -5.20 13.81
C ASN A 339 -24.28 -5.95 15.06
N PHE A 340 -25.18 -6.72 15.69
CA PHE A 340 -24.92 -7.46 16.92
C PHE A 340 -23.83 -8.54 16.76
N ARG A 341 -23.70 -9.10 15.56
CA ARG A 341 -22.65 -10.10 15.26
C ARG A 341 -21.24 -9.49 15.45
N GLN A 342 -21.02 -8.26 14.98
CA GLN A 342 -19.76 -7.56 15.14
C GLN A 342 -19.48 -7.18 16.59
N ILE A 343 -20.50 -6.77 17.33
CA ILE A 343 -20.40 -6.47 18.77
C ILE A 343 -19.96 -7.73 19.52
N ARG A 344 -20.61 -8.88 19.30
CA ARG A 344 -20.24 -10.16 19.92
C ARG A 344 -18.80 -10.56 19.56
N LYS A 345 -18.40 -10.43 18.29
CA LYS A 345 -17.03 -10.73 17.85
C LYS A 345 -15.99 -9.84 18.55
N SER A 346 -16.27 -8.55 18.68
CA SER A 346 -15.40 -7.57 19.35
C SER A 346 -15.28 -7.85 20.85
N LEU A 347 -16.39 -8.18 21.53
CA LEU A 347 -16.41 -8.57 22.95
C LEU A 347 -15.62 -9.84 23.20
N ASN A 348 -15.87 -10.90 22.42
CA ASN A 348 -15.14 -12.16 22.55
C ASN A 348 -13.62 -11.97 22.39
N ARG A 349 -13.18 -11.16 21.41
CA ARG A 349 -11.76 -10.86 21.20
C ARG A 349 -11.15 -10.15 22.41
N ARG A 350 -11.87 -9.20 23.03
CA ARG A 350 -11.41 -8.48 24.23
C ARG A 350 -11.33 -9.41 25.46
N ILE A 351 -12.33 -10.27 25.65
CA ILE A 351 -12.37 -11.27 26.73
C ILE A 351 -11.22 -12.27 26.57
N CYS A 352 -11.03 -12.83 25.36
CA CYS A 352 -9.91 -13.75 25.10
C CYS A 352 -8.55 -13.08 25.37
N LYS A 353 -8.37 -11.83 24.94
CA LYS A 353 -7.14 -11.08 25.21
C LYS A 353 -6.93 -10.80 26.71
N TRP A 354 -7.99 -10.54 27.46
CA TRP A 354 -7.93 -10.32 28.90
C TRP A 354 -7.62 -11.61 29.68
N LEU A 355 -8.17 -12.76 29.22
CA LEU A 355 -7.91 -14.07 29.78
C LEU A 355 -6.60 -14.71 29.33
N GLY A 356 -5.77 -14.03 28.50
CA GLY A 356 -4.52 -14.59 27.96
C GLY A 356 -4.73 -15.76 26.99
N LEU A 357 -5.97 -15.99 26.52
CA LEU A 357 -6.29 -17.04 25.56
C LEU A 357 -5.94 -16.58 24.14
N HIS A 358 -4.73 -16.90 23.68
CA HIS A 358 -4.36 -16.75 22.26
C HIS A 358 -5.11 -17.80 21.42
N ARG A 359 -6.23 -17.42 20.79
CA ARG A 359 -6.75 -18.19 19.67
C ARG A 359 -5.99 -17.76 18.43
N HIS A 360 -5.24 -18.68 17.84
CA HIS A 360 -4.83 -18.60 16.44
C HIS A 360 -6.12 -18.51 15.60
N VAL A 361 -6.31 -17.39 14.89
CA VAL A 361 -7.36 -17.21 13.88
C VAL A 361 -6.70 -17.19 12.52
#